data_fe7bd644d8e9dea1d4b71739b096affd
#
_entry.id   fe7bd644d8e9dea1d4b71739b096affd
#
_cell.length_a   1.000
_cell.length_b   1.000
_cell.length_c   1.000
_cell.angle_alpha   90.00
_cell.angle_beta   90.00
_cell.angle_gamma   90.00
#
_symmetry.space_group_name_H-M   'P 1'
#
loop_
_entity.id
_entity.type
_entity.pdbx_description
1 polymer ?
#
loop_
_entity_poly.entity_id
_entity_poly.type
_entity_poly.pdbx_seq_one_letter_code
_entity_poly.pdbx_strand_id
1 'polypeptide(L)'
;TFNYKRYLYSEKVYSVIKISSMEKVSDNKNLFYGLKNLLIKRGLCLNKSYPYINSLIFGDNSYLDSDVVLSYRGNGISHLFAISGTHINILLGIFYVFLKKIGFGERKRCFFSIFFLLFYMFLTGFSMSVLRASIFAIGIIINKLFNFKVSSVNVLIFCFFIMMMVNPFSLFNIGFLFSILISFYLILFSDIFNRDISFVRKTFLVSYVSFLVSFPILVNNFYQVNFMSVFYNLFFVPFVSFVLLPFVFASYVFVFLDDILYFLILLNEKVSLFLYSFTFPVVTVCKMSVFFIVVYFIVISINFKMMKRGKVWFNFIVILFIVFLCFRSNLPNGVTFIDVSQGDSTLITFNKKVVLIDTGGVLSYGDKEYKYPIANNRILPFLRSKGIKRINYLVISHGDVDHARDAFFIVDNFKVDRVIFNCGAYNDLEKELIKVLNKKNIEYYSCIKELNIDNNKLYFLYTGEYDNENDNSNVIYTKLGGYKFLFMGDAGADKEKDILDKYNISDVDVLKVGHHGSR
;
A
#
# COMPACT_ATOMS: atom_id res chain seq x y z
N THR A 1 -11.22 5.76 1.23
CA THR A 1 -10.28 6.26 0.22
C THR A 1 -9.10 6.92 0.89
N PHE A 2 -7.90 6.81 0.29
CA PHE A 2 -6.68 7.45 0.77
C PHE A 2 -6.83 8.98 0.70
N ASN A 3 -6.58 9.67 1.81
CA ASN A 3 -6.66 11.13 1.84
C ASN A 3 -5.26 11.73 1.62
N TYR A 4 -4.95 12.07 0.36
CA TYR A 4 -3.65 12.60 -0.05
C TYR A 4 -3.27 13.89 0.68
N LYS A 5 -4.23 14.78 0.94
CA LYS A 5 -4.00 16.03 1.68
C LYS A 5 -3.51 15.77 3.12
N ARG A 6 -4.15 14.83 3.83
CA ARG A 6 -3.71 14.43 5.18
C ARG A 6 -2.35 13.77 5.18
N TYR A 7 -2.07 12.95 4.16
CA TYR A 7 -0.75 12.36 3.97
C TYR A 7 0.32 13.43 3.76
N LEU A 8 0.10 14.40 2.86
CA LEU A 8 1.03 15.50 2.65
C LEU A 8 1.27 16.30 3.94
N TYR A 9 0.23 16.57 4.73
CA TYR A 9 0.40 17.25 6.02
C TYR A 9 1.22 16.44 7.02
N SER A 10 1.12 15.10 7.02
CA SER A 10 1.98 14.25 7.86
C SER A 10 3.44 14.32 7.46
N GLU A 11 3.72 14.53 6.17
CA GLU A 11 5.07 14.75 5.61
C GLU A 11 5.51 16.24 5.67
N LYS A 12 4.74 17.11 6.32
CA LYS A 12 4.97 18.56 6.41
C LYS A 12 4.96 19.28 5.05
N VAL A 13 4.24 18.72 4.07
CA VAL A 13 4.00 19.35 2.77
C VAL A 13 2.65 20.04 2.79
N TYR A 14 2.64 21.37 2.75
CA TYR A 14 1.42 22.18 2.89
C TYR A 14 0.89 22.71 1.56
N SER A 15 1.73 22.70 0.53
CA SER A 15 1.36 23.13 -0.83
C SER A 15 2.11 22.34 -1.87
N VAL A 16 1.48 22.19 -3.05
CA VAL A 16 2.08 21.58 -4.25
C VAL A 16 2.04 22.61 -5.34
N ILE A 17 3.18 22.90 -5.95
CA ILE A 17 3.33 23.91 -6.99
C ILE A 17 3.73 23.21 -8.29
N LYS A 18 3.06 23.56 -9.40
CA LYS A 18 3.49 23.14 -10.73
C LYS A 18 4.54 24.13 -11.24
N ILE A 19 5.74 23.65 -11.48
CA ILE A 19 6.86 24.48 -11.95
C ILE A 19 6.88 24.40 -13.47
N SER A 20 6.87 25.54 -14.15
CA SER A 20 7.03 25.67 -15.61
C SER A 20 8.48 25.83 -16.03
N SER A 21 9.28 26.52 -15.23
CA SER A 21 10.71 26.71 -15.45
C SER A 21 11.45 26.82 -14.13
N MET A 22 12.70 26.41 -14.09
CA MET A 22 13.53 26.47 -12.88
C MET A 22 14.91 26.99 -13.23
N GLU A 23 15.33 28.05 -12.52
CA GLU A 23 16.67 28.62 -12.62
C GLU A 23 17.43 28.43 -11.31
N LYS A 24 18.66 27.99 -11.41
CA LYS A 24 19.53 27.83 -10.24
C LYS A 24 20.15 29.16 -9.89
N VAL A 25 19.72 29.77 -8.80
CA VAL A 25 20.18 31.08 -8.35
C VAL A 25 21.52 31.00 -7.57
N SER A 26 21.67 29.97 -6.71
CA SER A 26 22.88 29.81 -5.89
C SER A 26 23.04 28.38 -5.38
N ASP A 27 24.26 28.01 -4.99
CA ASP A 27 24.54 26.79 -4.25
C ASP A 27 24.37 27.00 -2.74
N ASN A 28 23.71 26.05 -2.08
CA ASN A 28 23.65 26.06 -0.62
C ASN A 28 25.02 25.69 -0.03
N LYS A 29 25.70 26.67 0.59
CA LYS A 29 27.02 26.48 1.21
C LYS A 29 26.95 25.95 2.65
N ASN A 30 25.81 25.41 3.10
CA ASN A 30 25.69 24.88 4.45
C ASN A 30 26.59 23.63 4.60
N LEU A 31 27.51 23.69 5.55
CA LEU A 31 28.50 22.63 5.83
C LEU A 31 27.84 21.26 6.05
N PHE A 32 26.71 21.21 6.75
CA PHE A 32 26.00 19.97 7.03
C PHE A 32 25.42 19.33 5.78
N TYR A 33 24.81 20.12 4.87
CA TYR A 33 24.34 19.63 3.59
C TYR A 33 25.49 19.22 2.68
N GLY A 34 26.60 19.95 2.74
CA GLY A 34 27.84 19.58 2.03
C GLY A 34 28.36 18.21 2.47
N LEU A 35 28.40 17.96 3.78
CA LEU A 35 28.80 16.66 4.34
C LEU A 35 27.84 15.55 3.94
N LYS A 36 26.51 15.77 4.04
CA LYS A 36 25.52 14.80 3.58
C LYS A 36 25.70 14.44 2.11
N ASN A 37 25.86 15.45 1.23
CA ASN A 37 26.07 15.25 -0.20
C ASN A 37 27.37 14.49 -0.50
N LEU A 38 28.43 14.76 0.26
CA LEU A 38 29.71 14.04 0.13
C LEU A 38 29.54 12.56 0.49
N LEU A 39 28.81 12.27 1.58
CA LEU A 39 28.52 10.89 1.99
C LEU A 39 27.64 10.17 0.95
N ILE A 40 26.63 10.82 0.39
CA ILE A 40 25.79 10.25 -0.68
C ILE A 40 26.64 9.99 -1.93
N LYS A 41 27.49 10.96 -2.35
CA LYS A 41 28.39 10.79 -3.50
C LYS A 41 29.37 9.63 -3.32
N ARG A 42 29.87 9.40 -2.11
CA ARG A 42 30.68 8.22 -1.83
C ARG A 42 29.92 6.92 -2.10
N GLY A 43 28.63 6.87 -1.79
CA GLY A 43 27.77 5.71 -2.09
C GLY A 43 27.72 5.38 -3.60
N LEU A 44 27.83 6.39 -4.47
CA LEU A 44 27.85 6.20 -5.93
C LEU A 44 29.05 5.38 -6.42
N CYS A 45 30.13 5.27 -5.63
CA CYS A 45 31.26 4.39 -5.98
C CYS A 45 30.87 2.89 -5.95
N LEU A 46 29.74 2.55 -5.33
CA LEU A 46 29.18 1.21 -5.22
C LEU A 46 28.07 1.05 -6.26
N ASN A 47 28.42 1.04 -7.55
CA ASN A 47 27.50 1.10 -8.67
C ASN A 47 26.39 0.04 -8.63
N LYS A 48 26.74 -1.21 -8.27
CA LYS A 48 25.80 -2.33 -8.29
C LYS A 48 24.83 -2.31 -7.11
N SER A 49 25.33 -1.96 -5.92
CA SER A 49 24.57 -2.02 -4.66
C SER A 49 24.01 -0.66 -4.23
N TYR A 50 24.23 0.41 -5.01
CA TYR A 50 23.84 1.78 -4.68
C TYR A 50 22.39 1.93 -4.23
N PRO A 51 21.38 1.31 -4.89
CA PRO A 51 19.97 1.42 -4.48
C PRO A 51 19.75 0.99 -3.02
N TYR A 52 20.39 -0.09 -2.59
CA TYR A 52 20.27 -0.62 -1.23
C TYR A 52 21.07 0.17 -0.20
N ILE A 53 22.23 0.68 -0.60
CA ILE A 53 23.01 1.60 0.23
C ILE A 53 22.21 2.86 0.50
N ASN A 54 21.60 3.43 -0.54
CA ASN A 54 20.79 4.62 -0.42
C ASN A 54 19.54 4.39 0.47
N SER A 55 18.90 3.24 0.29
CA SER A 55 17.76 2.82 1.09
C SER A 55 18.10 2.61 2.57
N LEU A 56 19.13 1.81 2.88
CA LEU A 56 19.42 1.33 4.24
C LEU A 56 20.32 2.27 5.06
N ILE A 57 21.13 3.12 4.41
CA ILE A 57 21.97 4.12 5.10
C ILE A 57 21.30 5.48 5.14
N PHE A 58 20.75 5.96 4.01
CA PHE A 58 20.20 7.31 3.89
C PHE A 58 18.68 7.38 3.95
N GLY A 59 17.98 6.24 3.84
CA GLY A 59 16.52 6.14 3.95
C GLY A 59 15.77 6.53 2.68
N ASP A 60 16.43 6.57 1.53
CA ASP A 60 15.84 6.90 0.25
C ASP A 60 15.66 5.65 -0.63
N ASN A 61 14.41 5.26 -0.87
CA ASN A 61 14.02 4.06 -1.62
C ASN A 61 13.74 4.33 -3.10
N SER A 62 13.96 5.56 -3.58
CA SER A 62 13.58 5.97 -4.95
C SER A 62 14.35 5.24 -6.05
N TYR A 63 15.50 4.66 -5.72
CA TYR A 63 16.36 3.92 -6.65
C TYR A 63 16.11 2.42 -6.69
N LEU A 64 15.23 1.89 -5.80
CA LEU A 64 14.86 0.47 -5.82
C LEU A 64 13.97 0.16 -7.03
N ASP A 65 14.17 -1.00 -7.62
CA ASP A 65 13.35 -1.49 -8.72
C ASP A 65 11.88 -1.60 -8.32
N SER A 66 10.95 -1.18 -9.21
CA SER A 66 9.52 -1.12 -8.93
C SER A 66 8.91 -2.49 -8.66
N ASP A 67 9.32 -3.53 -9.38
CA ASP A 67 8.78 -4.88 -9.25
C ASP A 67 9.26 -5.53 -7.95
N VAL A 68 10.51 -5.24 -7.58
CA VAL A 68 11.08 -5.65 -6.29
C VAL A 68 10.33 -4.98 -5.14
N VAL A 69 10.07 -3.67 -5.22
CA VAL A 69 9.27 -2.95 -4.21
C VAL A 69 7.87 -3.51 -4.09
N LEU A 70 7.22 -3.85 -5.22
CA LEU A 70 5.91 -4.51 -5.21
C LEU A 70 5.97 -5.89 -4.53
N SER A 71 7.02 -6.67 -4.82
CA SER A 71 7.23 -7.97 -4.16
C SER A 71 7.41 -7.83 -2.65
N TYR A 72 8.17 -6.83 -2.19
CA TYR A 72 8.35 -6.57 -0.76
C TYR A 72 7.05 -6.17 -0.06
N ARG A 73 6.22 -5.39 -0.74
CA ARG A 73 4.88 -5.03 -0.22
C ARG A 73 3.96 -6.24 -0.15
N GLY A 74 3.89 -7.03 -1.22
CA GLY A 74 3.06 -8.23 -1.30
C GLY A 74 3.45 -9.29 -0.27
N ASN A 75 4.76 -9.47 -0.02
CA ASN A 75 5.28 -10.39 0.98
C ASN A 75 5.20 -9.84 2.43
N GLY A 76 4.85 -8.55 2.62
CA GLY A 76 4.77 -7.94 3.95
C GLY A 76 6.13 -7.62 4.59
N ILE A 77 7.20 -7.52 3.80
CA ILE A 77 8.58 -7.30 4.24
C ILE A 77 9.13 -5.89 3.94
N SER A 78 8.31 -4.99 3.37
CA SER A 78 8.73 -3.61 3.04
C SER A 78 9.32 -2.84 4.23
N HIS A 79 8.92 -3.18 5.45
CA HIS A 79 9.42 -2.54 6.67
C HIS A 79 10.90 -2.81 6.94
N LEU A 80 11.50 -3.82 6.28
CA LEU A 80 12.92 -4.16 6.40
C LEU A 80 13.81 -3.26 5.52
N PHE A 81 13.24 -2.64 4.48
CA PHE A 81 13.94 -1.74 3.56
C PHE A 81 13.64 -0.25 3.86
N ALA A 82 12.74 0.02 4.78
CA ALA A 82 12.64 1.30 5.44
C ALA A 82 13.48 1.24 6.74
N ILE A 83 14.27 2.27 7.02
CA ILE A 83 15.07 2.29 8.25
C ILE A 83 14.15 2.13 9.45
N SER A 84 14.31 1.04 10.18
CA SER A 84 13.45 0.64 11.28
C SER A 84 14.13 0.82 12.65
N GLY A 85 13.34 0.69 13.73
CA GLY A 85 13.88 0.67 15.08
C GLY A 85 14.90 -0.44 15.32
N THR A 86 14.77 -1.59 14.64
CA THR A 86 15.74 -2.69 14.71
C THR A 86 17.08 -2.28 14.14
N HIS A 87 17.09 -1.60 12.99
CA HIS A 87 18.30 -1.08 12.35
C HIS A 87 19.02 -0.08 13.27
N ILE A 88 18.27 0.87 13.86
CA ILE A 88 18.81 1.84 14.82
C ILE A 88 19.43 1.13 16.03
N ASN A 89 18.76 0.12 16.59
CA ASN A 89 19.26 -0.61 17.75
C ASN A 89 20.52 -1.42 17.44
N ILE A 90 20.61 -2.04 16.25
CA ILE A 90 21.80 -2.77 15.81
C ILE A 90 22.97 -1.80 15.64
N LEU A 91 22.78 -0.70 14.91
CA LEU A 91 23.81 0.32 14.70
C LEU A 91 24.30 0.93 16.00
N LEU A 92 23.36 1.31 16.88
CA LEU A 92 23.68 1.84 18.19
C LEU A 92 24.43 0.81 19.05
N GLY A 93 24.01 -0.45 18.98
CA GLY A 93 24.67 -1.55 19.69
C GLY A 93 26.14 -1.75 19.23
N ILE A 94 26.35 -1.77 17.92
CA ILE A 94 27.70 -1.86 17.32
C ILE A 94 28.56 -0.67 17.77
N PHE A 95 28.01 0.55 17.66
CA PHE A 95 28.71 1.78 18.05
C PHE A 95 29.03 1.80 19.56
N TYR A 96 28.10 1.38 20.41
CA TYR A 96 28.29 1.30 21.85
C TYR A 96 29.38 0.29 22.25
N VAL A 97 29.41 -0.88 21.57
CA VAL A 97 30.45 -1.91 21.79
C VAL A 97 31.82 -1.42 21.30
N PHE A 98 31.85 -0.73 20.16
CA PHE A 98 33.08 -0.09 19.64
C PHE A 98 33.67 0.90 20.66
N LEU A 99 32.85 1.82 21.18
CA LEU A 99 33.29 2.77 22.23
C LEU A 99 33.78 2.04 23.50
N LYS A 100 33.16 0.91 23.85
CA LYS A 100 33.61 0.08 24.99
C LYS A 100 35.00 -0.51 24.74
N LYS A 101 35.26 -1.00 23.52
CA LYS A 101 36.58 -1.56 23.14
C LYS A 101 37.70 -0.52 23.16
N ILE A 102 37.40 0.74 22.84
CA ILE A 102 38.36 1.88 22.93
C ILE A 102 38.61 2.31 24.39
N GLY A 103 37.86 1.76 25.36
CA GLY A 103 38.06 2.08 26.77
C GLY A 103 37.21 3.24 27.32
N PHE A 104 36.23 3.75 26.57
CA PHE A 104 35.35 4.78 27.11
C PHE A 104 34.48 4.27 28.28
N GLY A 105 34.44 5.03 29.36
CA GLY A 105 33.54 4.79 30.48
C GLY A 105 32.06 4.95 30.09
N GLU A 106 31.16 4.41 30.90
CA GLU A 106 29.73 4.31 30.58
C GLU A 106 29.08 5.65 30.27
N ARG A 107 29.36 6.70 31.05
CA ARG A 107 28.80 8.06 30.82
C ARG A 107 29.22 8.61 29.46
N LYS A 108 30.51 8.46 29.09
CA LYS A 108 31.03 8.90 27.77
C LYS A 108 30.37 8.12 26.63
N ARG A 109 30.22 6.79 26.78
CA ARG A 109 29.54 5.98 25.77
C ARG A 109 28.09 6.44 25.56
N CYS A 110 27.36 6.70 26.61
CA CYS A 110 25.99 7.21 26.52
C CYS A 110 25.95 8.58 25.80
N PHE A 111 26.86 9.51 26.15
CA PHE A 111 26.94 10.83 25.51
C PHE A 111 27.21 10.73 24.01
N PHE A 112 28.24 9.96 23.62
CA PHE A 112 28.54 9.76 22.20
C PHE A 112 27.43 9.00 21.46
N SER A 113 26.71 8.09 22.11
CA SER A 113 25.55 7.42 21.54
C SER A 113 24.40 8.37 21.24
N ILE A 114 24.13 9.35 22.11
CA ILE A 114 23.12 10.39 21.84
C ILE A 114 23.56 11.25 20.66
N PHE A 115 24.82 11.68 20.60
CA PHE A 115 25.34 12.45 19.48
C PHE A 115 25.27 11.66 18.15
N PHE A 116 25.62 10.38 18.17
CA PHE A 116 25.47 9.49 17.00
C PHE A 116 24.03 9.43 16.51
N LEU A 117 23.04 9.27 17.42
CA LEU A 117 21.62 9.23 17.05
C LEU A 117 21.16 10.57 16.45
N LEU A 118 21.57 11.70 17.01
CA LEU A 118 21.23 13.03 16.47
C LEU A 118 21.83 13.22 15.07
N PHE A 119 23.09 12.81 14.86
CA PHE A 119 23.72 12.85 13.57
C PHE A 119 23.02 11.93 12.56
N TYR A 120 22.66 10.71 12.97
CA TYR A 120 21.98 9.77 12.09
C TYR A 120 20.54 10.22 11.72
N MET A 121 19.80 10.86 12.63
CA MET A 121 18.53 11.51 12.31
C MET A 121 18.70 12.58 11.22
N PHE A 122 19.73 13.41 11.33
CA PHE A 122 20.04 14.41 10.30
C PHE A 122 20.40 13.76 8.96
N LEU A 123 21.24 12.73 8.96
CA LEU A 123 21.69 12.01 7.76
C LEU A 123 20.50 11.43 6.98
N THR A 124 19.53 10.86 7.68
CA THR A 124 18.32 10.23 7.10
C THR A 124 17.18 11.22 6.82
N GLY A 125 17.42 12.54 6.96
CA GLY A 125 16.43 13.57 6.68
C GLY A 125 15.26 13.59 7.66
N PHE A 126 15.47 13.18 8.92
CA PHE A 126 14.46 13.12 9.98
C PHE A 126 13.23 12.28 9.60
N SER A 127 13.42 11.19 8.85
CA SER A 127 12.31 10.29 8.53
C SER A 127 11.57 9.84 9.81
N MET A 128 10.24 9.73 9.76
CA MET A 128 9.40 9.48 10.95
C MET A 128 9.79 8.21 11.70
N SER A 129 10.21 7.15 11.01
CA SER A 129 10.67 5.89 11.62
C SER A 129 11.97 6.06 12.40
N VAL A 130 12.96 6.76 11.82
CA VAL A 130 14.25 7.03 12.47
C VAL A 130 14.07 7.96 13.65
N LEU A 131 13.31 9.04 13.45
CA LEU A 131 13.05 10.05 14.49
C LEU A 131 12.44 9.38 15.73
N ARG A 132 11.40 8.56 15.58
CA ARG A 132 10.77 7.85 16.68
C ARG A 132 11.74 6.88 17.38
N ALA A 133 12.44 6.04 16.60
CA ALA A 133 13.36 5.06 17.17
C ALA A 133 14.53 5.72 17.91
N SER A 134 15.05 6.83 17.39
CA SER A 134 16.13 7.59 18.00
C SER A 134 15.67 8.32 19.26
N ILE A 135 14.50 8.97 19.26
CA ILE A 135 13.95 9.63 20.45
C ILE A 135 13.73 8.60 21.57
N PHE A 136 13.17 7.42 21.22
CA PHE A 136 12.98 6.35 22.20
C PHE A 136 14.32 5.84 22.75
N ALA A 137 15.32 5.58 21.89
CA ALA A 137 16.64 5.16 22.33
C ALA A 137 17.33 6.23 23.21
N ILE A 138 17.24 7.51 22.85
CA ILE A 138 17.73 8.64 23.68
C ILE A 138 17.02 8.64 25.03
N GLY A 139 15.70 8.47 25.05
CA GLY A 139 14.93 8.39 26.30
C GLY A 139 15.39 7.24 27.20
N ILE A 140 15.66 6.06 26.67
CA ILE A 140 16.21 4.91 27.42
C ILE A 140 17.62 5.22 27.92
N ILE A 141 18.48 5.84 27.10
CA ILE A 141 19.85 6.23 27.50
C ILE A 141 19.80 7.24 28.64
N ILE A 142 18.95 8.27 28.55
CA ILE A 142 18.77 9.30 29.58
C ILE A 142 18.24 8.65 30.87
N ASN A 143 17.21 7.81 30.77
CA ASN A 143 16.67 7.07 31.91
C ASN A 143 17.76 6.26 32.65
N LYS A 144 18.65 5.62 31.90
CA LYS A 144 19.79 4.88 32.44
C LYS A 144 20.85 5.80 33.07
N LEU A 145 21.21 6.89 32.40
CA LEU A 145 22.23 7.84 32.86
C LEU A 145 21.88 8.49 34.21
N PHE A 146 20.62 8.90 34.34
CA PHE A 146 20.13 9.61 35.54
C PHE A 146 19.45 8.67 36.55
N ASN A 147 19.41 7.37 36.25
CA ASN A 147 18.80 6.35 37.10
C ASN A 147 17.35 6.65 37.50
N PHE A 148 16.55 7.20 36.58
CA PHE A 148 15.16 7.60 36.86
C PHE A 148 14.22 6.40 37.13
N LYS A 149 14.62 5.16 36.80
CA LYS A 149 13.83 3.92 36.98
C LYS A 149 12.46 3.95 36.30
N VAL A 150 12.31 4.74 35.24
CA VAL A 150 11.07 4.82 34.47
C VAL A 150 10.93 3.57 33.60
N SER A 151 9.73 2.98 33.53
CA SER A 151 9.48 1.82 32.69
C SER A 151 9.62 2.15 31.20
N SER A 152 10.05 1.18 30.38
CA SER A 152 10.19 1.40 28.93
C SER A 152 8.85 1.78 28.25
N VAL A 153 7.71 1.32 28.80
CA VAL A 153 6.37 1.73 28.31
C VAL A 153 6.16 3.22 28.54
N ASN A 154 6.50 3.74 29.71
CA ASN A 154 6.34 5.17 30.01
C ASN A 154 7.29 6.03 29.16
N VAL A 155 8.53 5.55 28.91
CA VAL A 155 9.44 6.23 27.97
C VAL A 155 8.82 6.26 26.56
N LEU A 156 8.20 5.19 26.09
CA LEU A 156 7.54 5.16 24.79
C LEU A 156 6.36 6.14 24.73
N ILE A 157 5.53 6.18 25.77
CA ILE A 157 4.40 7.11 25.88
C ILE A 157 4.91 8.55 25.84
N PHE A 158 5.99 8.86 26.57
CA PHE A 158 6.59 10.19 26.55
C PHE A 158 7.11 10.57 25.15
N CYS A 159 7.78 9.64 24.47
CA CYS A 159 8.20 9.83 23.06
C CYS A 159 7.01 10.11 22.15
N PHE A 160 5.91 9.39 22.32
CA PHE A 160 4.68 9.63 21.56
C PHE A 160 4.17 11.06 21.76
N PHE A 161 4.11 11.54 23.00
CA PHE A 161 3.68 12.92 23.29
C PHE A 161 4.62 13.95 22.67
N ILE A 162 5.94 13.78 22.76
CA ILE A 162 6.90 14.69 22.12
C ILE A 162 6.63 14.76 20.61
N MET A 163 6.46 13.61 19.94
CA MET A 163 6.20 13.58 18.50
C MET A 163 4.89 14.26 18.14
N MET A 164 3.84 14.09 18.95
CA MET A 164 2.55 14.77 18.75
C MET A 164 2.65 16.29 18.93
N MET A 165 3.48 16.75 19.87
CA MET A 165 3.73 18.20 20.04
C MET A 165 4.47 18.79 18.84
N VAL A 166 5.42 18.04 18.26
CA VAL A 166 6.20 18.50 17.08
C VAL A 166 5.36 18.47 15.79
N ASN A 167 4.56 17.43 15.60
CA ASN A 167 3.68 17.30 14.44
C ASN A 167 2.46 16.40 14.76
N PRO A 168 1.30 17.01 15.09
CA PRO A 168 0.09 16.25 15.40
C PRO A 168 -0.44 15.44 14.20
N PHE A 169 -0.11 15.84 12.97
CA PHE A 169 -0.49 15.10 11.76
C PHE A 169 0.25 13.78 11.60
N SER A 170 1.26 13.48 12.40
CA SER A 170 1.95 12.18 12.42
C SER A 170 0.98 11.01 12.66
N LEU A 171 -0.18 11.21 13.30
CA LEU A 171 -1.23 10.21 13.44
C LEU A 171 -1.82 9.73 12.10
N PHE A 172 -1.67 10.51 11.04
CA PHE A 172 -2.11 10.10 9.69
C PHE A 172 -1.02 9.37 8.90
N ASN A 173 0.21 9.32 9.43
CA ASN A 173 1.29 8.53 8.85
C ASN A 173 1.16 7.07 9.28
N ILE A 174 0.93 6.19 8.30
CA ILE A 174 0.72 4.75 8.53
C ILE A 174 1.96 4.10 9.16
N GLY A 175 3.16 4.49 8.71
CA GLY A 175 4.43 3.99 9.27
C GLY A 175 4.60 4.36 10.75
N PHE A 176 4.17 5.56 11.13
CA PHE A 176 4.15 5.98 12.53
C PHE A 176 3.20 5.12 13.38
N LEU A 177 1.98 4.87 12.90
CA LEU A 177 1.00 4.03 13.60
C LEU A 177 1.50 2.61 13.80
N PHE A 178 2.02 1.96 12.74
CA PHE A 178 2.63 0.64 12.87
C PHE A 178 3.70 0.62 13.94
N SER A 179 4.58 1.61 13.89
CA SER A 179 5.76 1.63 14.71
C SER A 179 5.45 1.84 16.19
N ILE A 180 4.52 2.74 16.53
CA ILE A 180 4.11 3.00 17.93
C ILE A 180 3.34 1.80 18.48
N LEU A 181 2.33 1.31 17.76
CA LEU A 181 1.48 0.22 18.24
C LEU A 181 2.26 -1.08 18.41
N ILE A 182 3.07 -1.46 17.41
CA ILE A 182 3.88 -2.69 17.51
C ILE A 182 4.87 -2.57 18.67
N SER A 183 5.59 -1.45 18.80
CA SER A 183 6.54 -1.23 19.90
C SER A 183 5.84 -1.29 21.26
N PHE A 184 4.67 -0.67 21.40
CA PHE A 184 3.88 -0.69 22.63
C PHE A 184 3.54 -2.13 23.05
N TYR A 185 3.00 -2.95 22.14
CA TYR A 185 2.64 -4.32 22.44
C TYR A 185 3.86 -5.21 22.69
N LEU A 186 4.94 -5.06 21.92
CA LEU A 186 6.18 -5.82 22.14
C LEU A 186 6.82 -5.52 23.50
N ILE A 187 6.81 -4.26 23.95
CA ILE A 187 7.33 -3.87 25.27
C ILE A 187 6.39 -4.33 26.38
N LEU A 188 5.08 -4.12 26.24
CA LEU A 188 4.07 -4.47 27.25
C LEU A 188 4.04 -5.98 27.53
N PHE A 189 4.25 -6.80 26.51
CA PHE A 189 4.23 -8.25 26.58
C PHE A 189 5.63 -8.88 26.42
N SER A 190 6.69 -8.13 26.75
CA SER A 190 8.09 -8.56 26.61
C SER A 190 8.41 -9.89 27.32
N ASP A 191 7.70 -10.20 28.40
CA ASP A 191 7.85 -11.47 29.14
C ASP A 191 7.58 -12.71 28.27
N ILE A 192 6.79 -12.59 27.19
CA ILE A 192 6.56 -13.71 26.26
C ILE A 192 7.85 -14.04 25.50
N PHE A 193 8.68 -13.04 25.21
CA PHE A 193 9.90 -13.15 24.42
C PHE A 193 11.16 -13.37 25.25
N ASN A 194 11.12 -13.02 26.55
CA ASN A 194 12.25 -13.12 27.47
C ASN A 194 12.39 -14.51 28.11
N ARG A 195 11.55 -15.47 27.70
CA ARG A 195 11.68 -16.86 28.09
C ARG A 195 12.91 -17.49 27.45
N ASP A 196 13.43 -18.53 28.08
CA ASP A 196 14.49 -19.35 27.49
C ASP A 196 13.91 -20.23 26.37
N ILE A 197 13.89 -19.65 25.17
CA ILE A 197 13.36 -20.26 23.95
C ILE A 197 14.35 -20.04 22.80
N SER A 198 14.35 -20.98 21.83
CA SER A 198 15.23 -20.90 20.68
C SER A 198 15.04 -19.58 19.89
N PHE A 199 16.09 -19.12 19.23
CA PHE A 199 16.08 -17.91 18.40
C PHE A 199 14.96 -17.94 17.35
N VAL A 200 14.76 -19.07 16.66
CA VAL A 200 13.71 -19.23 15.64
C VAL A 200 12.32 -19.04 16.27
N ARG A 201 12.08 -19.65 17.43
CA ARG A 201 10.81 -19.51 18.15
C ARG A 201 10.57 -18.07 18.62
N LYS A 202 11.62 -17.38 19.05
CA LYS A 202 11.55 -15.97 19.45
C LYS A 202 11.20 -15.10 18.24
N THR A 203 11.87 -15.29 17.11
CA THR A 203 11.60 -14.55 15.85
C THR A 203 10.17 -14.80 15.38
N PHE A 204 9.70 -16.04 15.42
CA PHE A 204 8.32 -16.38 15.09
C PHE A 204 7.31 -15.64 15.99
N LEU A 205 7.50 -15.68 17.31
CA LEU A 205 6.59 -15.02 18.26
C LEU A 205 6.57 -13.50 18.06
N VAL A 206 7.72 -12.87 17.83
CA VAL A 206 7.81 -11.43 17.53
C VAL A 206 7.06 -11.11 16.24
N SER A 207 7.27 -11.90 15.17
CA SER A 207 6.57 -11.72 13.88
C SER A 207 5.07 -11.93 14.04
N TYR A 208 4.64 -12.94 14.78
CA TYR A 208 3.24 -13.24 15.05
C TYR A 208 2.53 -12.12 15.82
N VAL A 209 3.13 -11.64 16.92
CA VAL A 209 2.59 -10.53 17.70
C VAL A 209 2.53 -9.26 16.85
N SER A 210 3.59 -8.95 16.11
CA SER A 210 3.64 -7.78 15.21
C SER A 210 2.56 -7.86 14.14
N PHE A 211 2.34 -9.04 13.56
CA PHE A 211 1.29 -9.28 12.57
C PHE A 211 -0.10 -9.04 13.16
N LEU A 212 -0.41 -9.63 14.33
CA LEU A 212 -1.70 -9.42 14.98
C LEU A 212 -1.95 -7.95 15.30
N VAL A 213 -0.96 -7.25 15.85
CA VAL A 213 -1.10 -5.83 16.21
C VAL A 213 -1.28 -4.95 14.96
N SER A 214 -0.60 -5.29 13.86
CA SER A 214 -0.67 -4.54 12.61
C SER A 214 -1.94 -4.81 11.79
N PHE A 215 -2.65 -5.91 12.05
CA PHE A 215 -3.78 -6.38 11.25
C PHE A 215 -4.86 -5.31 11.01
N PRO A 216 -5.39 -4.57 12.02
CA PRO A 216 -6.39 -3.53 11.78
C PRO A 216 -5.88 -2.38 10.91
N ILE A 217 -4.59 -2.02 11.04
CA ILE A 217 -3.99 -0.96 10.24
C ILE A 217 -3.85 -1.42 8.78
N LEU A 218 -3.39 -2.67 8.55
CA LEU A 218 -3.30 -3.27 7.22
C LEU A 218 -4.67 -3.31 6.54
N VAL A 219 -5.67 -3.83 7.24
CA VAL A 219 -7.04 -3.94 6.72
C VAL A 219 -7.64 -2.58 6.37
N ASN A 220 -7.44 -1.55 7.19
CA ASN A 220 -8.07 -0.25 6.96
C ASN A 220 -7.35 0.66 5.95
N ASN A 221 -6.10 0.37 5.63
CA ASN A 221 -5.33 1.18 4.69
C ASN A 221 -5.04 0.46 3.37
N PHE A 222 -4.84 -0.86 3.40
CA PHE A 222 -4.48 -1.63 2.20
C PHE A 222 -5.56 -2.63 1.77
N TYR A 223 -6.53 -2.94 2.65
CA TYR A 223 -7.65 -3.86 2.39
C TYR A 223 -7.20 -5.28 1.99
N GLN A 224 -5.94 -5.60 2.18
CA GLN A 224 -5.32 -6.87 1.87
C GLN A 224 -4.37 -7.28 2.99
N VAL A 225 -4.29 -8.57 3.25
CA VAL A 225 -3.41 -9.14 4.27
C VAL A 225 -2.76 -10.39 3.73
N ASN A 226 -1.44 -10.47 3.84
CA ASN A 226 -0.68 -11.69 3.55
C ASN A 226 -0.39 -12.44 4.86
N PHE A 227 -1.09 -13.55 5.09
CA PHE A 227 -0.91 -14.37 6.29
C PHE A 227 0.45 -15.08 6.33
N MET A 228 1.06 -15.34 5.17
CA MET A 228 2.38 -15.97 5.09
C MET A 228 3.51 -15.03 5.49
N SER A 229 3.26 -13.73 5.61
CA SER A 229 4.27 -12.75 6.03
C SER A 229 4.92 -13.11 7.38
N VAL A 230 4.18 -13.74 8.30
CA VAL A 230 4.73 -14.22 9.60
C VAL A 230 5.84 -15.25 9.37
N PHE A 231 5.65 -16.16 8.41
CA PHE A 231 6.63 -17.19 8.06
C PHE A 231 7.77 -16.62 7.21
N TYR A 232 7.46 -15.73 6.25
CA TYR A 232 8.48 -15.06 5.44
C TYR A 232 9.46 -14.27 6.30
N ASN A 233 8.98 -13.64 7.36
CA ASN A 233 9.80 -12.92 8.32
C ASN A 233 10.80 -13.81 9.07
N LEU A 234 10.60 -15.14 9.15
CA LEU A 234 11.59 -16.06 9.74
C LEU A 234 12.90 -16.08 8.94
N PHE A 235 12.81 -15.88 7.62
CA PHE A 235 13.97 -15.77 6.76
C PHE A 235 14.44 -14.32 6.62
N PHE A 236 13.54 -13.42 6.19
CA PHE A 236 13.94 -12.06 5.81
C PHE A 236 14.41 -11.21 6.99
N VAL A 237 13.79 -11.31 8.17
CA VAL A 237 14.21 -10.50 9.33
C VAL A 237 15.64 -10.82 9.76
N PRO A 238 16.04 -12.09 10.01
CA PRO A 238 17.43 -12.43 10.32
C PRO A 238 18.38 -12.10 9.17
N PHE A 239 18.02 -12.42 7.94
CA PHE A 239 18.89 -12.20 6.78
C PHE A 239 19.17 -10.71 6.55
N VAL A 240 18.13 -9.88 6.52
CA VAL A 240 18.30 -8.44 6.32
C VAL A 240 19.00 -7.79 7.50
N SER A 241 18.63 -8.13 8.74
CA SER A 241 19.16 -7.46 9.93
C SER A 241 20.59 -7.88 10.30
N PHE A 242 20.95 -9.16 10.14
CA PHE A 242 22.24 -9.67 10.61
C PHE A 242 23.22 -10.00 9.48
N VAL A 243 22.77 -10.10 8.22
CA VAL A 243 23.63 -10.33 7.08
C VAL A 243 23.68 -9.10 6.19
N LEU A 244 22.55 -8.73 5.56
CA LEU A 244 22.53 -7.67 4.56
C LEU A 244 22.94 -6.31 5.14
N LEU A 245 22.35 -5.89 6.26
CA LEU A 245 22.63 -4.59 6.88
C LEU A 245 24.10 -4.41 7.29
N PRO A 246 24.75 -5.35 8.01
CA PRO A 246 26.19 -5.24 8.29
C PRO A 246 27.05 -5.19 7.03
N PHE A 247 26.72 -5.98 5.99
CA PHE A 247 27.44 -5.93 4.72
C PHE A 247 27.24 -4.61 3.98
N VAL A 248 26.07 -3.98 4.04
CA VAL A 248 25.82 -2.64 3.49
C VAL A 248 26.77 -1.61 4.12
N PHE A 249 26.89 -1.60 5.46
CA PHE A 249 27.81 -0.69 6.13
C PHE A 249 29.28 -1.04 5.89
N ALA A 250 29.64 -2.32 5.86
CA ALA A 250 30.99 -2.76 5.56
C ALA A 250 31.42 -2.38 4.13
N SER A 251 30.57 -2.61 3.13
CA SER A 251 30.83 -2.27 1.73
C SER A 251 30.88 -0.76 1.52
N TYR A 252 30.10 0.02 2.26
CA TYR A 252 30.17 1.48 2.22
C TYR A 252 31.55 2.00 2.66
N VAL A 253 32.22 1.30 3.59
CA VAL A 253 33.59 1.61 4.01
C VAL A 253 34.61 0.96 3.07
N PHE A 254 34.44 -0.31 2.74
CA PHE A 254 35.34 -1.15 1.97
C PHE A 254 34.72 -1.53 0.62
N VAL A 255 34.96 -0.72 -0.41
CA VAL A 255 34.33 -0.83 -1.75
C VAL A 255 34.54 -2.21 -2.40
N PHE A 256 35.64 -2.90 -2.09
CA PHE A 256 35.94 -4.24 -2.63
C PHE A 256 34.90 -5.31 -2.20
N LEU A 257 34.05 -5.02 -1.20
CA LEU A 257 32.98 -5.91 -0.79
C LEU A 257 31.69 -5.75 -1.63
N ASP A 258 31.66 -4.82 -2.60
CA ASP A 258 30.46 -4.52 -3.40
C ASP A 258 29.92 -5.75 -4.17
N ASP A 259 30.80 -6.57 -4.72
CA ASP A 259 30.39 -7.77 -5.46
C ASP A 259 29.70 -8.80 -4.55
N ILE A 260 30.20 -8.96 -3.32
CA ILE A 260 29.60 -9.86 -2.33
C ILE A 260 28.25 -9.30 -1.88
N LEU A 261 28.18 -7.99 -1.59
CA LEU A 261 26.93 -7.33 -1.23
C LEU A 261 25.90 -7.46 -2.35
N TYR A 262 26.29 -7.22 -3.59
CA TYR A 262 25.42 -7.36 -4.75
C TYR A 262 24.85 -8.79 -4.90
N PHE A 263 25.68 -9.80 -4.69
CA PHE A 263 25.21 -11.20 -4.66
C PHE A 263 24.16 -11.45 -3.58
N LEU A 264 24.35 -10.92 -2.37
CA LEU A 264 23.39 -11.03 -1.27
C LEU A 264 22.08 -10.29 -1.58
N ILE A 265 22.16 -9.13 -2.24
CA ILE A 265 21.01 -8.38 -2.72
C ILE A 265 20.22 -9.21 -3.74
N LEU A 266 20.89 -9.72 -4.77
CA LEU A 266 20.24 -10.54 -5.80
C LEU A 266 19.56 -11.79 -5.21
N LEU A 267 20.19 -12.43 -4.23
CA LEU A 267 19.58 -13.56 -3.52
C LEU A 267 18.28 -13.13 -2.83
N ASN A 268 18.31 -12.01 -2.12
CA ASN A 268 17.14 -11.46 -1.43
C ASN A 268 15.99 -11.11 -2.41
N GLU A 269 16.31 -10.46 -3.52
CA GLU A 269 15.35 -10.08 -4.56
C GLU A 269 14.71 -11.31 -5.22
N LYS A 270 15.54 -12.27 -5.65
CA LYS A 270 15.05 -13.51 -6.29
C LYS A 270 14.14 -14.29 -5.37
N VAL A 271 14.50 -14.45 -4.09
CA VAL A 271 13.64 -15.12 -3.10
C VAL A 271 12.33 -14.35 -2.91
N SER A 272 12.39 -13.01 -2.84
CA SER A 272 11.17 -12.21 -2.69
C SER A 272 10.26 -12.29 -3.91
N LEU A 273 10.80 -12.16 -5.13
CA LEU A 273 10.03 -12.27 -6.36
C LEU A 273 9.42 -13.67 -6.53
N PHE A 274 10.18 -14.71 -6.20
CA PHE A 274 9.67 -16.09 -6.21
C PHE A 274 8.50 -16.27 -5.23
N LEU A 275 8.61 -15.81 -3.99
CA LEU A 275 7.52 -15.89 -3.03
C LEU A 275 6.31 -15.03 -3.44
N TYR A 276 6.55 -13.90 -4.08
CA TYR A 276 5.50 -13.01 -4.57
C TYR A 276 4.71 -13.62 -5.73
N SER A 277 5.32 -14.52 -6.52
CA SER A 277 4.61 -15.22 -7.61
C SER A 277 3.47 -16.11 -7.11
N PHE A 278 3.46 -16.50 -5.83
CA PHE A 278 2.35 -17.21 -5.20
C PHE A 278 1.25 -16.23 -4.76
N THR A 279 0.20 -16.10 -5.55
CA THR A 279 -0.94 -15.19 -5.25
C THR A 279 -1.84 -15.65 -4.11
N PHE A 280 -1.75 -16.92 -3.73
CA PHE A 280 -2.61 -17.59 -2.75
C PHE A 280 -2.63 -16.98 -1.33
N PRO A 281 -1.53 -16.47 -0.77
CA PRO A 281 -1.52 -16.02 0.64
C PRO A 281 -2.22 -14.67 0.88
N VAL A 282 -2.55 -13.91 -0.17
CA VAL A 282 -3.10 -12.55 -0.03
C VAL A 282 -4.62 -12.59 0.01
N VAL A 283 -5.20 -12.21 1.15
CA VAL A 283 -6.65 -12.20 1.36
C VAL A 283 -7.16 -10.77 1.40
N THR A 284 -8.22 -10.50 0.61
CA THR A 284 -8.94 -9.23 0.67
C THR A 284 -9.87 -9.24 1.88
N VAL A 285 -9.76 -8.21 2.72
CA VAL A 285 -10.57 -8.02 3.92
C VAL A 285 -11.24 -6.65 3.84
N CYS A 286 -12.55 -6.60 4.03
CA CYS A 286 -13.27 -5.32 4.00
C CYS A 286 -12.86 -4.41 5.16
N LYS A 287 -13.00 -3.10 4.95
CA LYS A 287 -12.70 -2.08 5.96
C LYS A 287 -13.40 -2.36 7.27
N MET A 288 -12.67 -2.32 8.38
CA MET A 288 -13.21 -2.47 9.73
C MET A 288 -13.82 -1.17 10.22
N SER A 289 -15.01 -1.25 10.87
CA SER A 289 -15.53 -0.10 11.62
C SER A 289 -14.75 0.08 12.93
N VAL A 290 -14.88 1.27 13.53
CA VAL A 290 -14.24 1.57 14.82
C VAL A 290 -14.64 0.56 15.90
N PHE A 291 -15.89 0.12 15.91
CA PHE A 291 -16.36 -0.92 16.83
C PHE A 291 -15.53 -2.21 16.71
N PHE A 292 -15.35 -2.73 15.49
CA PHE A 292 -14.57 -3.96 15.28
C PHE A 292 -13.09 -3.78 15.61
N ILE A 293 -12.53 -2.58 15.40
CA ILE A 293 -11.13 -2.27 15.78
C ILE A 293 -10.98 -2.35 17.31
N VAL A 294 -11.88 -1.73 18.06
CA VAL A 294 -11.86 -1.73 19.52
C VAL A 294 -12.01 -3.16 20.06
N VAL A 295 -13.02 -3.90 19.58
CA VAL A 295 -13.23 -5.31 19.97
C VAL A 295 -11.99 -6.16 19.65
N TYR A 296 -11.39 -5.95 18.47
CA TYR A 296 -10.18 -6.67 18.07
C TYR A 296 -9.01 -6.43 19.05
N PHE A 297 -8.74 -5.17 19.40
CA PHE A 297 -7.65 -4.84 20.33
C PHE A 297 -7.91 -5.39 21.74
N ILE A 298 -9.17 -5.46 22.19
CA ILE A 298 -9.52 -6.12 23.45
C ILE A 298 -9.22 -7.62 23.35
N VAL A 299 -9.66 -8.28 22.28
CA VAL A 299 -9.46 -9.73 22.09
C VAL A 299 -7.99 -10.09 22.03
N ILE A 300 -7.15 -9.37 21.26
CA ILE A 300 -5.71 -9.65 21.19
C ILE A 300 -4.99 -9.35 22.50
N SER A 301 -5.40 -8.31 23.24
CA SER A 301 -4.83 -7.99 24.55
C SER A 301 -5.10 -9.10 25.58
N ILE A 302 -6.33 -9.65 25.59
CA ILE A 302 -6.66 -10.82 26.39
C ILE A 302 -5.83 -12.02 25.95
N ASN A 303 -5.72 -12.26 24.63
CA ASN A 303 -4.91 -13.35 24.08
C ASN A 303 -3.46 -13.28 24.54
N PHE A 304 -2.80 -12.13 24.43
CA PHE A 304 -1.40 -11.99 24.87
C PHE A 304 -1.25 -12.16 26.38
N LYS A 305 -2.23 -11.68 27.18
CA LYS A 305 -2.25 -11.94 28.63
C LYS A 305 -2.37 -13.44 28.95
N MET A 306 -3.17 -14.18 28.17
CA MET A 306 -3.31 -15.63 28.32
C MET A 306 -2.07 -16.38 27.83
N MET A 307 -1.44 -15.96 26.73
CA MET A 307 -0.15 -16.49 26.27
C MET A 307 0.95 -16.30 27.34
N LYS A 308 0.98 -15.15 28.02
CA LYS A 308 1.88 -14.92 29.18
C LYS A 308 1.65 -15.95 30.31
N ARG A 309 0.43 -16.42 30.50
CA ARG A 309 0.05 -17.46 31.47
C ARG A 309 0.21 -18.89 30.92
N GLY A 310 0.75 -19.06 29.70
CA GLY A 310 0.91 -20.39 29.07
C GLY A 310 -0.37 -20.94 28.41
N LYS A 311 -1.47 -20.20 28.43
CA LYS A 311 -2.76 -20.64 27.85
C LYS A 311 -2.83 -20.26 26.36
N VAL A 312 -2.13 -21.02 25.51
CA VAL A 312 -2.01 -20.74 24.07
C VAL A 312 -3.28 -21.03 23.26
N TRP A 313 -4.25 -21.77 23.82
CA TRP A 313 -5.50 -22.12 23.13
C TRP A 313 -6.36 -20.88 22.79
N PHE A 314 -6.18 -19.75 23.49
CA PHE A 314 -6.84 -18.48 23.16
C PHE A 314 -6.50 -17.97 21.75
N ASN A 315 -5.37 -18.39 21.17
CA ASN A 315 -5.05 -18.08 19.77
C ASN A 315 -6.14 -18.58 18.81
N PHE A 316 -6.83 -19.68 19.15
CA PHE A 316 -7.93 -20.19 18.34
C PHE A 316 -9.09 -19.19 18.25
N ILE A 317 -9.43 -18.50 19.35
CA ILE A 317 -10.45 -17.46 19.36
C ILE A 317 -10.06 -16.29 18.46
N VAL A 318 -8.78 -15.88 18.50
CA VAL A 318 -8.27 -14.81 17.64
C VAL A 318 -8.34 -15.23 16.16
N ILE A 319 -7.95 -16.46 15.86
CA ILE A 319 -8.01 -17.01 14.49
C ILE A 319 -9.47 -17.03 14.00
N LEU A 320 -10.42 -17.53 14.80
CA LEU A 320 -11.85 -17.53 14.44
C LEU A 320 -12.37 -16.12 14.19
N PHE A 321 -11.97 -15.15 15.00
CA PHE A 321 -12.38 -13.76 14.81
C PHE A 321 -11.79 -13.15 13.54
N ILE A 322 -10.52 -13.43 13.24
CA ILE A 322 -9.88 -13.00 11.97
C ILE A 322 -10.59 -13.65 10.78
N VAL A 323 -10.87 -14.95 10.84
CA VAL A 323 -11.62 -15.67 9.79
C VAL A 323 -12.99 -15.03 9.57
N PHE A 324 -13.74 -14.74 10.65
CA PHE A 324 -15.01 -14.00 10.55
C PHE A 324 -14.84 -12.66 9.82
N LEU A 325 -13.82 -11.87 10.17
CA LEU A 325 -13.52 -10.60 9.52
C LEU A 325 -13.19 -10.76 8.03
N CYS A 326 -12.48 -11.84 7.64
CA CYS A 326 -12.14 -12.14 6.25
C CYS A 326 -13.34 -12.53 5.38
N PHE A 327 -14.37 -13.14 5.98
CA PHE A 327 -15.61 -13.49 5.27
C PHE A 327 -16.68 -12.39 5.30
N ARG A 328 -16.47 -11.38 6.13
CA ARG A 328 -17.38 -10.24 6.18
C ARG A 328 -17.28 -9.44 4.89
N SER A 329 -18.43 -9.07 4.34
CA SER A 329 -18.55 -8.09 3.26
C SER A 329 -19.47 -6.95 3.71
N ASN A 330 -19.18 -5.75 3.26
CA ASN A 330 -20.03 -4.58 3.48
C ASN A 330 -20.44 -4.04 2.10
N LEU A 331 -21.28 -4.80 1.43
CA LEU A 331 -21.69 -4.55 0.07
C LEU A 331 -23.20 -4.24 0.04
N PRO A 332 -23.59 -2.97 0.23
CA PRO A 332 -24.97 -2.57 0.05
C PRO A 332 -25.34 -2.61 -1.44
N ASN A 333 -26.62 -2.87 -1.73
CA ASN A 333 -27.15 -2.67 -3.08
C ASN A 333 -27.09 -1.18 -3.42
N GLY A 334 -26.67 -0.86 -4.63
CA GLY A 334 -26.62 0.53 -5.09
C GLY A 334 -25.74 0.78 -6.29
N VAL A 335 -25.74 2.03 -6.72
CA VAL A 335 -24.88 2.55 -7.78
C VAL A 335 -23.88 3.50 -7.15
N THR A 336 -22.62 3.40 -7.55
CA THR A 336 -21.55 4.26 -7.07
C THR A 336 -20.72 4.75 -8.25
N PHE A 337 -20.66 6.05 -8.46
CA PHE A 337 -19.75 6.68 -9.40
C PHE A 337 -18.38 6.81 -8.74
N ILE A 338 -17.37 6.20 -9.36
CA ILE A 338 -16.00 6.20 -8.84
C ILE A 338 -15.25 7.37 -9.48
N ASP A 339 -14.65 8.22 -8.65
CA ASP A 339 -13.78 9.31 -9.14
C ASP A 339 -12.49 8.71 -9.72
N VAL A 340 -12.40 8.69 -11.05
CA VAL A 340 -11.24 8.26 -11.82
C VAL A 340 -10.52 9.44 -12.50
N SER A 341 -10.76 10.68 -12.07
CA SER A 341 -10.29 11.95 -12.66
C SER A 341 -10.96 12.21 -14.01
N GLN A 342 -10.21 12.21 -15.10
CA GLN A 342 -10.77 12.17 -16.46
C GLN A 342 -11.20 10.74 -16.76
N GLY A 343 -12.34 10.59 -17.45
CA GLY A 343 -12.92 9.31 -17.77
C GLY A 343 -14.02 8.86 -16.80
N ASP A 344 -14.53 7.68 -17.03
CA ASP A 344 -15.68 7.13 -16.35
C ASP A 344 -15.40 5.82 -15.64
N SER A 345 -16.05 5.63 -14.50
CA SER A 345 -16.14 4.32 -13.85
C SER A 345 -17.35 4.29 -12.92
N THR A 346 -18.26 3.36 -13.15
CA THR A 346 -19.48 3.19 -12.36
C THR A 346 -19.59 1.78 -11.84
N LEU A 347 -19.75 1.64 -10.52
CA LEU A 347 -19.96 0.37 -9.87
C LEU A 347 -21.44 0.18 -9.55
N ILE A 348 -22.02 -0.90 -10.04
CA ILE A 348 -23.37 -1.36 -9.67
C ILE A 348 -23.23 -2.61 -8.81
N THR A 349 -23.84 -2.59 -7.64
CA THR A 349 -23.87 -3.73 -6.72
C THR A 349 -25.30 -4.13 -6.42
N PHE A 350 -25.60 -5.40 -6.62
CA PHE A 350 -26.92 -5.95 -6.35
C PHE A 350 -26.81 -7.42 -5.91
N ASN A 351 -27.38 -7.77 -4.74
CA ASN A 351 -27.38 -9.14 -4.18
C ASN A 351 -25.98 -9.81 -4.24
N LYS A 352 -24.93 -9.07 -3.88
CA LYS A 352 -23.52 -9.49 -3.95
C LYS A 352 -22.96 -9.70 -5.37
N LYS A 353 -23.75 -9.46 -6.41
CA LYS A 353 -23.24 -9.36 -7.79
C LYS A 353 -22.68 -7.97 -8.02
N VAL A 354 -21.62 -7.92 -8.80
CA VAL A 354 -20.83 -6.71 -9.04
C VAL A 354 -20.70 -6.50 -10.54
N VAL A 355 -21.17 -5.36 -11.01
CA VAL A 355 -20.96 -4.87 -12.38
C VAL A 355 -20.14 -3.61 -12.29
N LEU A 356 -19.05 -3.57 -13.04
CA LEU A 356 -18.23 -2.37 -13.21
C LEU A 356 -18.40 -1.89 -14.66
N ILE A 357 -18.90 -0.69 -14.84
CA ILE A 357 -19.01 -0.03 -16.15
C ILE A 357 -17.84 0.93 -16.24
N ASP A 358 -16.99 0.74 -17.23
CA ASP A 358 -15.78 1.48 -17.51
C ASP A 358 -14.72 1.47 -16.38
N THR A 359 -13.51 1.81 -16.75
CA THR A 359 -12.35 1.65 -15.86
C THR A 359 -11.51 2.92 -15.73
N GLY A 360 -11.86 3.95 -16.46
CA GLY A 360 -10.99 5.11 -16.59
C GLY A 360 -9.71 4.80 -17.36
N GLY A 361 -8.84 5.76 -17.42
CA GLY A 361 -7.53 5.68 -18.04
C GLY A 361 -6.96 7.07 -18.26
N VAL A 362 -5.68 7.17 -18.56
CA VAL A 362 -5.02 8.45 -18.90
C VAL A 362 -4.28 8.30 -20.22
N LEU A 363 -4.44 9.27 -21.08
CA LEU A 363 -3.60 9.42 -22.26
C LEU A 363 -2.15 9.65 -21.81
N SER A 364 -1.22 8.75 -22.17
CA SER A 364 0.20 9.00 -21.99
C SER A 364 0.67 9.99 -23.06
N TYR A 365 1.02 11.20 -22.65
CA TYR A 365 1.66 12.15 -23.54
C TYR A 365 3.17 11.85 -23.64
N GLY A 366 3.63 11.46 -24.85
CA GLY A 366 5.02 11.14 -25.16
C GLY A 366 5.43 9.70 -24.75
N ASP A 367 6.74 9.36 -24.93
CA ASP A 367 7.32 8.02 -24.70
C ASP A 367 7.33 7.56 -23.23
N LYS A 368 6.51 8.14 -22.37
CA LYS A 368 6.38 7.71 -20.98
C LYS A 368 5.44 6.51 -20.91
N GLU A 369 5.99 5.34 -20.59
CA GLU A 369 5.20 4.17 -20.19
C GLU A 369 4.11 4.57 -19.20
N TYR A 370 2.89 4.05 -19.39
CA TYR A 370 1.76 4.22 -18.47
C TYR A 370 2.04 3.50 -17.14
N LYS A 371 2.86 4.13 -16.33
CA LYS A 371 3.48 3.51 -15.14
C LYS A 371 2.53 3.38 -13.94
N TYR A 372 1.45 4.16 -13.89
CA TYR A 372 0.57 4.27 -12.73
C TYR A 372 -0.91 4.25 -13.12
N PRO A 373 -1.52 3.07 -13.34
CA PRO A 373 -2.95 2.95 -13.62
C PRO A 373 -3.80 3.60 -12.53
N ILE A 374 -4.83 4.35 -12.91
CA ILE A 374 -5.79 4.96 -11.98
C ILE A 374 -6.50 3.86 -11.19
N ALA A 375 -6.81 2.75 -11.85
CA ALA A 375 -7.43 1.59 -11.22
C ALA A 375 -6.65 1.08 -10.01
N ASN A 376 -5.31 1.12 -10.04
CA ASN A 376 -4.47 0.72 -8.93
C ASN A 376 -4.68 1.57 -7.67
N ASN A 377 -4.89 2.86 -7.86
CA ASN A 377 -4.95 3.81 -6.74
C ASN A 377 -6.38 4.16 -6.32
N ARG A 378 -7.38 3.96 -7.17
CA ARG A 378 -8.77 4.35 -6.92
C ARG A 378 -9.75 3.18 -6.99
N ILE A 379 -9.84 2.46 -8.11
CA ILE A 379 -10.85 1.42 -8.31
C ILE A 379 -10.58 0.20 -7.42
N LEU A 380 -9.40 -0.42 -7.53
CA LEU A 380 -9.12 -1.64 -6.75
C LEU A 380 -9.13 -1.41 -5.24
N PRO A 381 -8.56 -0.32 -4.68
CA PRO A 381 -8.70 -0.04 -3.26
C PRO A 381 -10.16 0.18 -2.83
N PHE A 382 -10.97 0.83 -3.69
CA PHE A 382 -12.40 1.00 -3.40
C PHE A 382 -13.13 -0.34 -3.37
N LEU A 383 -12.98 -1.20 -4.38
CA LEU A 383 -13.58 -2.53 -4.43
C LEU A 383 -13.17 -3.37 -3.20
N ARG A 384 -11.87 -3.42 -2.92
CA ARG A 384 -11.32 -4.16 -1.77
C ARG A 384 -11.85 -3.63 -0.44
N SER A 385 -11.99 -2.32 -0.29
CA SER A 385 -12.52 -1.69 0.94
C SER A 385 -13.95 -2.14 1.26
N LYS A 386 -14.73 -2.49 0.24
CA LYS A 386 -16.09 -3.04 0.35
C LYS A 386 -16.10 -4.56 0.54
N GLY A 387 -14.94 -5.22 0.48
CA GLY A 387 -14.83 -6.69 0.55
C GLY A 387 -15.18 -7.38 -0.76
N ILE A 388 -15.19 -6.65 -1.87
CA ILE A 388 -15.39 -7.22 -3.22
C ILE A 388 -14.13 -7.99 -3.58
N LYS A 389 -14.31 -9.26 -3.97
CA LYS A 389 -13.21 -10.17 -4.33
C LYS A 389 -13.20 -10.51 -5.82
N ARG A 390 -14.30 -10.19 -6.53
CA ARG A 390 -14.44 -10.40 -7.98
C ARG A 390 -15.43 -9.41 -8.58
N ILE A 391 -15.24 -9.11 -9.85
CA ILE A 391 -16.18 -8.41 -10.72
C ILE A 391 -16.90 -9.48 -11.54
N ASN A 392 -18.24 -9.55 -11.43
CA ASN A 392 -19.01 -10.53 -12.21
C ASN A 392 -19.08 -10.12 -13.68
N TYR A 393 -19.27 -8.84 -13.93
CA TYR A 393 -19.31 -8.28 -15.27
C TYR A 393 -18.55 -6.96 -15.31
N LEU A 394 -17.55 -6.90 -16.18
CA LEU A 394 -16.88 -5.66 -16.57
C LEU A 394 -17.49 -5.23 -17.91
N VAL A 395 -18.16 -4.09 -17.92
CA VAL A 395 -18.75 -3.53 -19.15
C VAL A 395 -17.85 -2.41 -19.62
N ILE A 396 -17.43 -2.47 -20.87
CA ILE A 396 -16.73 -1.41 -21.57
C ILE A 396 -17.77 -0.68 -22.42
N SER A 397 -17.98 0.60 -22.16
CA SER A 397 -18.93 1.39 -22.92
C SER A 397 -18.48 1.55 -24.37
N HIS A 398 -17.21 1.88 -24.57
CA HIS A 398 -16.52 2.00 -25.86
C HIS A 398 -15.01 1.93 -25.65
N GLY A 399 -14.25 1.90 -26.74
CA GLY A 399 -12.83 1.59 -26.72
C GLY A 399 -11.89 2.76 -26.43
N ASP A 400 -12.36 3.93 -26.01
CA ASP A 400 -11.49 5.06 -25.74
C ASP A 400 -10.66 4.90 -24.47
N VAL A 401 -9.51 5.57 -24.45
CA VAL A 401 -8.48 5.38 -23.42
C VAL A 401 -9.01 5.70 -22.00
N ASP A 402 -9.81 6.74 -21.87
CA ASP A 402 -10.36 7.19 -20.58
C ASP A 402 -11.56 6.35 -20.10
N HIS A 403 -11.96 5.33 -20.86
CA HIS A 403 -12.98 4.32 -20.50
C HIS A 403 -12.39 2.92 -20.36
N ALA A 404 -11.53 2.49 -21.28
CA ALA A 404 -11.10 1.10 -21.42
C ALA A 404 -9.65 0.81 -20.98
N ARG A 405 -8.77 1.83 -20.88
CA ARG A 405 -7.31 1.61 -20.69
C ARG A 405 -6.98 0.82 -19.42
N ASP A 406 -7.61 1.14 -18.32
CA ASP A 406 -7.30 0.48 -17.05
C ASP A 406 -7.93 -0.91 -16.91
N ALA A 407 -8.75 -1.35 -17.88
CA ALA A 407 -9.26 -2.72 -17.94
C ALA A 407 -8.13 -3.76 -17.97
N PHE A 408 -7.02 -3.48 -18.67
CA PHE A 408 -5.84 -4.35 -18.67
C PHE A 408 -5.30 -4.58 -17.27
N PHE A 409 -5.13 -3.51 -16.52
CA PHE A 409 -4.64 -3.61 -15.15
C PHE A 409 -5.63 -4.33 -14.24
N ILE A 410 -6.93 -4.11 -14.42
CA ILE A 410 -7.98 -4.77 -13.63
C ILE A 410 -7.99 -6.28 -13.90
N VAL A 411 -7.98 -6.73 -15.16
CA VAL A 411 -8.00 -8.16 -15.49
C VAL A 411 -6.71 -8.87 -15.11
N ASP A 412 -5.60 -8.13 -14.99
CA ASP A 412 -4.33 -8.67 -14.50
C ASP A 412 -4.28 -8.83 -12.98
N ASN A 413 -4.90 -7.91 -12.23
CA ASN A 413 -4.72 -7.80 -10.78
C ASN A 413 -5.99 -8.09 -9.95
N PHE A 414 -7.13 -8.39 -10.62
CA PHE A 414 -8.40 -8.66 -9.98
C PHE A 414 -9.18 -9.72 -10.73
N LYS A 415 -9.99 -10.51 -10.03
CA LYS A 415 -10.79 -11.54 -10.66
C LYS A 415 -11.96 -10.91 -11.40
N VAL A 416 -12.01 -11.08 -12.72
CA VAL A 416 -13.12 -10.70 -13.59
C VAL A 416 -13.72 -12.00 -14.17
N ASP A 417 -15.04 -12.17 -14.03
CA ASP A 417 -15.70 -13.37 -14.54
C ASP A 417 -16.00 -13.22 -16.04
N ARG A 418 -16.52 -12.06 -16.46
CA ARG A 418 -16.91 -11.78 -17.86
C ARG A 418 -16.70 -10.33 -18.24
N VAL A 419 -16.43 -10.09 -19.53
CA VAL A 419 -16.31 -8.74 -20.10
C VAL A 419 -17.38 -8.55 -21.18
N ILE A 420 -17.99 -7.36 -21.23
CA ILE A 420 -19.01 -6.99 -22.22
C ILE A 420 -18.53 -5.77 -22.97
N PHE A 421 -18.41 -5.90 -24.28
CA PHE A 421 -18.06 -4.81 -25.19
C PHE A 421 -19.29 -4.22 -25.87
N ASN A 422 -19.13 -3.05 -26.49
CA ASN A 422 -20.14 -2.40 -27.32
C ASN A 422 -20.45 -3.16 -28.60
N CYS A 423 -21.36 -2.57 -29.43
CA CYS A 423 -21.77 -3.07 -30.72
C CYS A 423 -21.03 -2.32 -31.82
N GLY A 424 -19.91 -2.15 -31.96
CA GLY A 424 -19.20 -1.50 -33.06
C GLY A 424 -18.04 -2.35 -33.57
N ALA A 425 -17.32 -1.83 -34.53
CA ALA A 425 -16.04 -2.36 -34.91
C ALA A 425 -15.05 -2.10 -33.77
N TYR A 426 -14.36 -3.12 -33.31
CA TYR A 426 -13.38 -2.97 -32.25
C TYR A 426 -12.22 -2.08 -32.68
N ASN A 427 -11.88 -1.10 -31.86
CA ASN A 427 -10.67 -0.31 -32.02
C ASN A 427 -9.40 -1.10 -31.61
N ASP A 428 -8.23 -0.50 -31.73
CA ASP A 428 -6.98 -1.21 -31.44
C ASP A 428 -6.82 -1.56 -29.96
N LEU A 429 -7.31 -0.70 -29.06
CA LEU A 429 -7.27 -0.94 -27.60
C LEU A 429 -8.13 -2.14 -27.22
N GLU A 430 -9.33 -2.24 -27.77
CA GLU A 430 -10.24 -3.36 -27.55
C GLU A 430 -9.69 -4.67 -28.12
N LYS A 431 -9.12 -4.65 -29.32
CA LYS A 431 -8.45 -5.82 -29.93
C LYS A 431 -7.28 -6.30 -29.06
N GLU A 432 -6.50 -5.40 -28.49
CA GLU A 432 -5.44 -5.76 -27.55
C GLU A 432 -6.02 -6.36 -26.26
N LEU A 433 -7.07 -5.77 -25.70
CA LEU A 433 -7.72 -6.28 -24.50
C LEU A 433 -8.27 -7.70 -24.76
N ILE A 434 -8.91 -7.95 -25.89
CA ILE A 434 -9.42 -9.26 -26.28
C ILE A 434 -8.28 -10.32 -26.33
N LYS A 435 -7.08 -9.95 -26.82
CA LYS A 435 -5.92 -10.86 -26.78
C LYS A 435 -5.55 -11.25 -25.34
N VAL A 436 -5.59 -10.28 -24.41
CA VAL A 436 -5.32 -10.53 -22.99
C VAL A 436 -6.40 -11.41 -22.37
N LEU A 437 -7.69 -11.15 -22.67
CA LEU A 437 -8.82 -11.95 -22.18
C LEU A 437 -8.71 -13.40 -22.63
N ASN A 438 -8.39 -13.63 -23.92
CA ASN A 438 -8.19 -14.97 -24.47
C ASN A 438 -7.02 -15.70 -23.79
N LYS A 439 -5.90 -15.00 -23.55
CA LYS A 439 -4.74 -15.58 -22.84
C LYS A 439 -5.10 -16.00 -21.40
N LYS A 440 -6.05 -15.30 -20.77
CA LYS A 440 -6.49 -15.55 -19.38
C LYS A 440 -7.73 -16.45 -19.29
N ASN A 441 -8.28 -16.89 -20.43
CA ASN A 441 -9.54 -17.64 -20.51
C ASN A 441 -10.71 -16.90 -19.82
N ILE A 442 -10.82 -15.58 -20.03
CA ILE A 442 -11.93 -14.77 -19.56
C ILE A 442 -12.94 -14.64 -20.70
N GLU A 443 -14.18 -15.06 -20.43
CA GLU A 443 -15.27 -14.95 -21.41
C GLU A 443 -15.61 -13.49 -21.71
N TYR A 444 -15.87 -13.17 -22.98
CA TYR A 444 -16.37 -11.85 -23.36
C TYR A 444 -17.52 -11.95 -24.37
N TYR A 445 -18.36 -10.94 -24.36
CA TYR A 445 -19.54 -10.82 -25.21
C TYR A 445 -19.60 -9.41 -25.79
N SER A 446 -20.26 -9.26 -26.92
CA SER A 446 -20.61 -7.96 -27.51
C SER A 446 -22.06 -7.96 -27.97
N CYS A 447 -22.60 -6.78 -28.21
CA CYS A 447 -23.96 -6.61 -28.74
C CYS A 447 -25.06 -7.34 -27.94
N ILE A 448 -24.95 -7.42 -26.64
CA ILE A 448 -26.02 -8.00 -25.82
C ILE A 448 -27.19 -7.02 -25.68
N LYS A 449 -28.41 -7.52 -25.68
CA LYS A 449 -29.64 -6.70 -25.51
C LYS A 449 -29.96 -6.49 -24.02
N GLU A 450 -29.73 -7.50 -23.21
CA GLU A 450 -30.00 -7.45 -21.78
C GLU A 450 -28.98 -8.28 -20.99
N LEU A 451 -28.72 -7.85 -19.76
CA LEU A 451 -27.94 -8.57 -18.79
C LEU A 451 -28.78 -8.81 -17.55
N ASN A 452 -29.03 -10.07 -17.25
CA ASN A 452 -29.79 -10.43 -16.06
C ASN A 452 -28.87 -10.50 -14.83
N ILE A 453 -29.23 -9.74 -13.77
CA ILE A 453 -28.52 -9.74 -12.50
C ILE A 453 -29.54 -10.09 -11.42
N ASP A 454 -29.69 -11.38 -11.12
CA ASP A 454 -30.74 -11.92 -10.26
C ASP A 454 -32.13 -11.42 -10.71
N ASN A 455 -32.80 -10.63 -9.87
CA ASN A 455 -34.15 -10.09 -10.16
C ASN A 455 -34.14 -8.75 -10.92
N ASN A 456 -32.96 -8.22 -11.27
CA ASN A 456 -32.82 -6.97 -12.02
C ASN A 456 -32.23 -7.22 -13.40
N LYS A 457 -32.54 -6.29 -14.29
CA LYS A 457 -32.04 -6.33 -15.66
C LYS A 457 -31.36 -5.00 -16.00
N LEU A 458 -30.22 -5.12 -16.69
CA LEU A 458 -29.63 -3.98 -17.42
C LEU A 458 -30.00 -4.15 -18.89
N TYR A 459 -30.62 -3.15 -19.46
CA TYR A 459 -31.00 -3.11 -20.88
C TYR A 459 -29.96 -2.30 -21.64
N PHE A 460 -29.41 -2.88 -22.70
CA PHE A 460 -28.47 -2.23 -23.59
C PHE A 460 -29.25 -1.65 -24.78
N LEU A 461 -29.26 -0.32 -24.87
CA LEU A 461 -30.08 0.41 -25.82
C LEU A 461 -29.28 0.59 -27.13
N TYR A 462 -29.45 -0.36 -28.03
CA TYR A 462 -28.81 -0.34 -29.34
C TYR A 462 -29.70 0.36 -30.38
N THR A 463 -29.15 1.34 -31.10
CA THR A 463 -29.86 2.10 -32.14
C THR A 463 -29.34 1.84 -33.55
N GLY A 464 -28.06 1.56 -33.68
CA GLY A 464 -27.35 1.30 -34.93
C GLY A 464 -25.86 1.33 -34.73
N GLU A 465 -25.10 1.19 -35.81
CA GLU A 465 -23.66 1.42 -35.85
C GLU A 465 -23.40 2.82 -36.33
N TYR A 466 -22.41 3.50 -35.76
CA TYR A 466 -22.02 4.87 -36.07
C TYR A 466 -20.56 4.91 -36.48
N ASP A 467 -20.20 5.84 -37.32
CA ASP A 467 -18.81 6.07 -37.74
C ASP A 467 -17.93 6.59 -36.57
N ASN A 468 -18.56 7.28 -35.62
CA ASN A 468 -17.90 7.81 -34.42
C ASN A 468 -17.90 6.76 -33.31
N GLU A 469 -16.71 6.46 -32.72
CA GLU A 469 -16.53 5.52 -31.63
C GLU A 469 -17.38 5.86 -30.41
N ASN A 470 -17.49 7.14 -30.05
CA ASN A 470 -18.29 7.61 -28.92
C ASN A 470 -19.77 7.25 -29.07
N ASP A 471 -20.31 7.35 -30.29
CA ASP A 471 -21.70 7.01 -30.56
C ASP A 471 -21.96 5.49 -30.60
N ASN A 472 -20.92 4.69 -30.70
CA ASN A 472 -20.99 3.24 -30.50
C ASN A 472 -21.03 2.82 -29.01
N SER A 473 -20.97 3.78 -28.08
CA SER A 473 -21.03 3.50 -26.64
C SER A 473 -22.21 2.61 -26.24
N ASN A 474 -21.99 1.67 -25.35
CA ASN A 474 -23.06 0.92 -24.65
C ASN A 474 -23.90 1.88 -23.79
N VAL A 475 -25.07 2.23 -24.25
CA VAL A 475 -26.05 2.97 -23.43
C VAL A 475 -26.87 1.99 -22.63
N ILE A 476 -26.88 2.14 -21.30
CA ILE A 476 -27.47 1.17 -20.38
C ILE A 476 -28.59 1.80 -19.57
N TYR A 477 -29.79 1.21 -19.68
CA TYR A 477 -30.93 1.55 -18.85
C TYR A 477 -31.21 0.47 -17.82
N THR A 478 -31.51 0.85 -16.58
CA THR A 478 -31.87 -0.11 -15.55
C THR A 478 -32.75 0.53 -14.47
N LYS A 479 -33.54 -0.31 -13.77
CA LYS A 479 -34.30 0.08 -12.60
C LYS A 479 -33.75 -0.64 -11.37
N LEU A 480 -33.20 0.11 -10.41
CA LEU A 480 -32.60 -0.42 -9.19
C LEU A 480 -33.15 0.31 -7.96
N GLY A 481 -33.67 -0.45 -6.99
CA GLY A 481 -34.19 0.13 -5.77
C GLY A 481 -35.36 1.12 -5.96
N GLY A 482 -36.13 0.98 -7.04
CA GLY A 482 -37.22 1.88 -7.40
C GLY A 482 -36.80 3.04 -8.31
N TYR A 483 -35.52 3.35 -8.44
CA TYR A 483 -34.99 4.42 -9.29
C TYR A 483 -34.60 3.92 -10.69
N LYS A 484 -34.85 4.74 -11.69
CA LYS A 484 -34.51 4.53 -13.10
C LYS A 484 -33.19 5.23 -13.43
N PHE A 485 -32.20 4.45 -13.84
CA PHE A 485 -30.87 4.93 -14.19
C PHE A 485 -30.65 4.84 -15.70
N LEU A 486 -30.01 5.84 -16.26
CA LEU A 486 -29.51 5.83 -17.63
C LEU A 486 -28.03 6.20 -17.66
N PHE A 487 -27.19 5.29 -18.17
CA PHE A 487 -25.76 5.49 -18.34
C PHE A 487 -25.48 5.62 -19.84
N MET A 488 -25.00 6.78 -20.27
CA MET A 488 -24.85 7.12 -21.68
C MET A 488 -23.50 6.70 -22.27
N GLY A 489 -22.51 6.34 -21.46
CA GLY A 489 -21.12 6.28 -21.93
C GLY A 489 -20.70 7.65 -22.43
N ASP A 490 -20.13 7.70 -23.65
CA ASP A 490 -19.79 8.96 -24.33
C ASP A 490 -20.68 9.24 -25.56
N ALA A 491 -21.87 8.61 -25.60
CA ALA A 491 -22.84 8.82 -26.64
C ALA A 491 -23.15 10.32 -26.86
N GLY A 492 -23.05 10.77 -28.10
CA GLY A 492 -23.32 12.12 -28.51
C GLY A 492 -24.81 12.38 -28.86
N ALA A 493 -25.10 13.57 -29.36
CA ALA A 493 -26.45 14.05 -29.61
C ALA A 493 -27.21 13.21 -30.64
N ASP A 494 -26.53 12.68 -31.66
CA ASP A 494 -27.19 11.88 -32.70
C ASP A 494 -27.71 10.56 -32.11
N LYS A 495 -26.91 9.90 -31.32
CA LYS A 495 -27.33 8.68 -30.62
C LYS A 495 -28.40 8.95 -29.56
N GLU A 496 -28.32 10.05 -28.83
CA GLU A 496 -29.37 10.46 -27.88
C GLU A 496 -30.72 10.59 -28.59
N LYS A 497 -30.76 11.25 -29.77
CA LYS A 497 -31.97 11.37 -30.56
C LYS A 497 -32.52 10.01 -31.02
N ASP A 498 -31.67 9.17 -31.58
CA ASP A 498 -32.07 7.84 -32.04
C ASP A 498 -32.58 6.95 -30.89
N ILE A 499 -32.04 7.11 -29.68
CA ILE A 499 -32.53 6.41 -28.47
C ILE A 499 -33.92 6.90 -28.10
N LEU A 500 -34.17 8.20 -28.10
CA LEU A 500 -35.47 8.80 -27.80
C LEU A 500 -36.53 8.42 -28.85
N ASP A 501 -36.14 8.32 -30.14
CA ASP A 501 -37.04 7.91 -31.22
C ASP A 501 -37.40 6.42 -31.14
N LYS A 502 -36.46 5.58 -30.68
CA LYS A 502 -36.62 4.10 -30.66
C LYS A 502 -37.18 3.55 -29.35
N TYR A 503 -36.84 4.16 -28.23
CA TYR A 503 -37.18 3.65 -26.92
C TYR A 503 -38.03 4.66 -26.15
N ASN A 504 -39.14 4.21 -25.54
CA ASN A 504 -39.92 5.06 -24.65
C ASN A 504 -39.22 5.17 -23.27
N ILE A 505 -38.29 6.10 -23.15
CA ILE A 505 -37.52 6.38 -21.93
C ILE A 505 -38.03 7.69 -21.34
N SER A 506 -39.22 7.64 -20.73
CA SER A 506 -39.73 8.72 -19.89
C SER A 506 -39.27 8.51 -18.45
N ASP A 507 -39.12 9.59 -17.68
CA ASP A 507 -38.94 9.57 -16.23
C ASP A 507 -37.64 8.90 -15.76
N VAL A 508 -36.48 9.29 -16.28
CA VAL A 508 -35.19 8.89 -15.75
C VAL A 508 -34.91 9.67 -14.46
N ASP A 509 -34.68 8.95 -13.35
CA ASP A 509 -34.37 9.56 -12.06
C ASP A 509 -32.89 9.97 -11.96
N VAL A 510 -32.00 9.19 -12.56
CA VAL A 510 -30.55 9.42 -12.53
C VAL A 510 -29.97 9.26 -13.93
N LEU A 511 -29.47 10.34 -14.48
CA LEU A 511 -28.78 10.37 -15.77
C LEU A 511 -27.27 10.56 -15.56
N LYS A 512 -26.49 9.59 -16.02
CA LYS A 512 -25.06 9.80 -16.26
C LYS A 512 -24.90 10.36 -17.67
N VAL A 513 -24.62 11.64 -17.74
CA VAL A 513 -24.56 12.40 -19.00
C VAL A 513 -23.43 11.86 -19.89
N GLY A 514 -23.71 11.78 -21.20
CA GLY A 514 -22.73 11.35 -22.19
C GLY A 514 -21.57 12.33 -22.33
N HIS A 515 -20.41 11.83 -22.78
CA HIS A 515 -19.22 12.58 -23.16
C HIS A 515 -18.82 13.63 -22.11
N HIS A 516 -18.86 13.24 -20.81
CA HIS A 516 -18.54 14.07 -19.63
C HIS A 516 -19.29 15.42 -19.59
N GLY A 517 -20.42 15.55 -20.31
CA GLY A 517 -21.21 16.78 -20.45
C GLY A 517 -20.61 17.76 -21.44
N SER A 518 -19.65 17.39 -22.27
CA SER A 518 -19.21 18.17 -23.41
C SER A 518 -20.25 18.12 -24.54
N ARG A 519 -20.37 19.18 -25.31
CA ARG A 519 -21.26 19.26 -26.49
C ARG A 519 -20.51 18.92 -27.77
#